data_d27da5ee8b3f259c5c8ce866747649dd
#
_entry.id   d27da5ee8b3f259c5c8ce866747649dd
#
_cell.length_a   1.000
_cell.length_b   1.000
_cell.length_c   1.000
_cell.angle_alpha   90.00
_cell.angle_beta   90.00
_cell.angle_gamma   90.00
#
_symmetry.space_group_name_H-M   'P 1'
#
loop_
_entity.id
_entity.type
_entity.pdbx_description
1 polymer ?
#
loop_
_entity_poly.entity_id
_entity_poly.type
_entity_poly.pdbx_seq_one_letter_code
_entity_poly.pdbx_strand_id
1 'polypeptide(L)'
;KEQFRTTDIIGRVGGDEFMILMKNVRLDYSIHLHLQKLYTNLQNIDIPELNGRKLSCSIGCAVAPTDAESFSQLYRLADHALYTAKRNGRGRFVIYHDIKNQQKTVLS
;
A
#
# COMPACT_ATOMS: atom_id res chain seq x y z
N LYS A 1 13.12 9.99 9.25
CA LYS A 1 12.75 9.57 9.58
C LYS A 1 11.78 9.38 9.27
N GLU A 2 11.59 9.70 8.85
CA GLU A 2 10.70 9.51 8.95
C GLU A 2 9.70 9.24 7.98
N GLN A 3 9.96 8.31 7.09
CA GLN A 3 8.97 7.83 6.17
C GLN A 3 7.94 7.00 6.84
N PHE A 4 8.33 6.33 7.94
CA PHE A 4 7.39 5.47 8.65
C PHE A 4 7.00 6.17 9.92
N ARG A 5 5.71 6.26 10.15
CA ARG A 5 5.21 6.75 11.41
C ARG A 5 5.17 5.60 12.37
N THR A 6 5.20 5.90 13.66
CA THR A 6 5.15 4.85 14.66
C THR A 6 3.85 4.06 14.60
N THR A 7 2.82 4.63 13.99
CA THR A 7 1.51 3.98 13.88
C THR A 7 1.34 3.19 12.58
N ASP A 8 2.32 3.22 11.70
CA ASP A 8 2.24 2.45 10.46
C ASP A 8 2.66 1.02 10.71
N ILE A 9 1.95 0.08 10.10
CA ILE A 9 2.28 -1.33 10.17
C ILE A 9 2.57 -1.79 8.75
N ILE A 10 3.76 -2.31 8.53
CA ILE A 10 4.17 -2.76 7.21
C ILE A 10 4.50 -4.24 7.30
N GLY A 11 3.82 -5.03 6.48
CA GLY A 11 4.02 -6.46 6.48
C GLY A 11 4.31 -6.99 5.10
N ARG A 12 5.25 -7.90 5.01
CA ARG A 12 5.54 -8.62 3.78
C ARG A 12 4.66 -9.87 3.77
N VAL A 13 3.83 -9.97 2.73
CA VAL A 13 2.84 -11.05 2.65
C VAL A 13 3.32 -12.18 1.78
N GLY A 14 4.10 -11.86 0.77
CA GLY A 14 4.67 -12.84 -0.14
C GLY A 14 6.02 -12.35 -0.59
N GLY A 15 6.59 -12.95 -1.62
CA GLY A 15 7.93 -12.59 -2.07
C GLY A 15 8.09 -11.11 -2.33
N ASP A 16 7.21 -10.55 -3.14
CA ASP A 16 7.26 -9.14 -3.51
C ASP A 16 5.94 -8.44 -3.23
N GLU A 17 5.21 -8.90 -2.22
CA GLU A 17 3.88 -8.37 -1.89
C GLU A 17 3.89 -7.84 -0.48
N PHE A 18 3.42 -6.60 -0.33
CA PHE A 18 3.42 -5.91 0.95
C PHE A 18 2.06 -5.32 1.24
N MET A 19 1.74 -5.23 2.52
CA MET A 19 0.55 -4.54 2.97
C MET A 19 0.95 -3.46 3.96
N ILE A 20 0.30 -2.31 3.86
CA ILE A 20 0.57 -1.19 4.74
C ILE A 20 -0.72 -0.76 5.41
N LEU A 21 -0.73 -0.78 6.73
CA LEU A 21 -1.86 -0.32 7.53
C LEU A 21 -1.44 0.96 8.23
N MET A 22 -2.16 2.03 7.97
CA MET A 22 -1.85 3.34 8.54
C MET A 22 -2.94 3.79 9.48
N LYS A 23 -2.56 4.54 10.52
CA LYS A 23 -3.53 5.07 11.49
C LYS A 23 -3.41 6.57 11.54
N ASN A 24 -4.57 7.23 11.63
CA ASN A 24 -4.62 8.68 11.85
C ASN A 24 -3.89 9.47 10.77
N VAL A 25 -4.04 9.03 9.54
CA VAL A 25 -3.43 9.68 8.39
C VAL A 25 -4.53 10.34 7.58
N ARG A 26 -4.24 11.54 7.09
CA ARG A 26 -5.20 12.22 6.22
C ARG A 26 -5.21 11.56 4.85
N LEU A 27 -6.42 11.33 4.34
CA LEU A 27 -6.57 10.77 3.01
C LEU A 27 -6.63 11.89 1.99
N ASP A 28 -5.52 12.58 1.84
CA ASP A 28 -5.39 13.62 0.85
C ASP A 28 -4.20 13.29 -0.04
N TYR A 29 -3.77 14.26 -0.82
CA TYR A 29 -2.70 14.03 -1.79
C TYR A 29 -1.40 13.57 -1.12
N SER A 30 -1.18 13.94 0.13
CA SER A 30 0.08 13.61 0.80
C SER A 30 0.27 12.11 1.00
N ILE A 31 -0.82 11.35 1.11
CA ILE A 31 -0.67 9.90 1.28
C ILE A 31 -0.08 9.26 0.02
N HIS A 32 -0.45 9.77 -1.15
CA HIS A 32 0.11 9.26 -2.40
C HIS A 32 1.60 9.56 -2.47
N LEU A 33 2.00 10.75 -2.06
CA LEU A 33 3.42 11.09 -2.05
C LEU A 33 4.19 10.23 -1.07
N HIS A 34 3.61 9.97 0.09
CA HIS A 34 4.26 9.13 1.09
C HIS A 34 4.46 7.71 0.56
N LEU A 35 3.42 7.15 -0.05
CA LEU A 35 3.50 5.80 -0.59
C LEU A 35 4.44 5.72 -1.80
N GLN A 36 4.45 6.75 -2.63
CA GLN A 36 5.37 6.77 -3.76
C GLN A 36 6.81 6.75 -3.28
N LYS A 37 7.11 7.52 -2.26
CA LYS A 37 8.44 7.55 -1.69
C LYS A 37 8.82 6.18 -1.10
N LEU A 38 7.89 5.58 -0.38
CA LEU A 38 8.10 4.27 0.20
C LEU A 38 8.34 3.23 -0.88
N TYR A 39 7.52 3.27 -1.92
CA TYR A 39 7.64 2.33 -3.03
C TYR A 39 8.99 2.46 -3.71
N THR A 40 9.43 3.69 -3.95
CA THR A 40 10.73 3.94 -4.56
C THR A 40 11.86 3.39 -3.69
N ASN A 41 11.75 3.60 -2.39
CA ASN A 41 12.79 3.08 -1.47
C ASN A 41 12.83 1.56 -1.48
N LEU A 42 11.68 0.91 -1.54
CA LEU A 42 11.64 -0.55 -1.59
C LEU A 42 12.27 -1.07 -2.89
N GLN A 43 12.03 -0.38 -3.99
CA GLN A 43 12.62 -0.78 -5.27
C GLN A 43 14.13 -0.69 -5.26
N ASN A 44 14.67 0.22 -4.46
CA ASN A 44 16.11 0.48 -4.45
C ASN A 44 16.86 -0.30 -3.38
N ILE A 45 16.18 -1.21 -2.68
CA ILE A 45 16.85 -2.06 -1.72
C ILE A 45 17.80 -2.97 -2.47
N ASP A 46 19.05 -3.05 -1.97
CA ASP A 46 20.06 -3.90 -2.59
C ASP A 46 19.86 -5.34 -2.11
N ILE A 47 19.38 -6.17 -3.02
CA ILE A 47 19.19 -7.59 -2.74
C ILE A 47 20.12 -8.37 -3.66
N PRO A 48 21.13 -9.04 -3.10
CA PRO A 48 22.12 -9.72 -3.94
C PRO A 48 21.52 -10.73 -4.91
N GLU A 49 20.44 -11.39 -4.52
CA GLU A 49 19.81 -12.41 -5.35
C GLU A 49 19.25 -11.84 -6.65
N LEU A 50 19.03 -10.53 -6.70
CA LEU A 50 18.49 -9.91 -7.88
C LEU A 50 19.56 -9.48 -8.89
N ASN A 51 20.83 -9.61 -8.53
CA ASN A 51 21.94 -9.28 -9.44
C ASN A 51 21.83 -7.88 -9.99
N GLY A 52 21.53 -6.92 -9.14
CA GLY A 52 21.44 -5.52 -9.56
C GLY A 52 20.10 -5.10 -10.13
N ARG A 53 19.19 -6.03 -10.32
CA ARG A 53 17.85 -5.68 -10.80
C ARG A 53 17.07 -5.05 -9.66
N LYS A 54 16.17 -4.16 -10.02
CA LYS A 54 15.32 -3.52 -9.01
C LYS A 54 14.25 -4.49 -8.53
N LEU A 55 13.91 -4.37 -7.25
CA LEU A 55 12.81 -5.14 -6.69
C LEU A 55 11.49 -4.57 -7.21
N SER A 56 10.70 -5.42 -7.83
CA SER A 56 9.36 -5.04 -8.24
C SER A 56 8.40 -5.55 -7.19
N CYS A 57 7.65 -4.65 -6.57
CA CYS A 57 6.76 -5.06 -5.49
C CYS A 57 5.36 -4.51 -5.71
N SER A 58 4.38 -5.21 -5.14
CA SER A 58 3.00 -4.76 -5.15
C SER A 58 2.62 -4.44 -3.72
N ILE A 59 1.91 -3.33 -3.52
CA ILE A 59 1.57 -2.85 -2.20
C ILE A 59 0.08 -2.53 -2.12
N GLY A 60 -0.57 -3.06 -1.09
CA GLY A 60 -1.93 -2.68 -0.76
C GLY A 60 -1.96 -1.90 0.53
N CYS A 61 -2.71 -0.82 0.57
CA CYS A 61 -2.74 0.08 1.71
C CYS A 61 -4.18 0.37 2.16
N ALA A 62 -4.39 0.38 3.47
CA ALA A 62 -5.67 0.79 4.06
C ALA A 62 -5.38 1.69 5.25
N VAL A 63 -6.33 2.58 5.56
CA VAL A 63 -6.12 3.64 6.54
C VAL A 63 -7.22 3.65 7.58
N ALA A 64 -6.83 3.65 8.84
CA ALA A 64 -7.77 3.78 9.96
C ALA A 64 -7.78 5.22 10.44
N PRO A 65 -8.89 5.73 10.91
CA PRO A 65 -10.18 5.06 11.05
C PRO A 65 -11.06 5.16 9.82
N THR A 66 -10.60 5.87 8.77
CA THR A 66 -11.44 6.17 7.62
C THR A 66 -11.94 4.91 6.91
N ASP A 67 -11.04 3.97 6.64
CA ASP A 67 -11.43 2.75 5.94
C ASP A 67 -12.04 1.74 6.88
N ALA A 68 -11.44 1.56 8.05
CA ALA A 68 -11.93 0.63 9.06
C ALA A 68 -11.26 0.97 10.37
N GLU A 69 -11.86 0.53 11.48
CA GLU A 69 -11.33 0.81 12.81
C GLU A 69 -10.67 -0.40 13.45
N SER A 70 -11.13 -1.60 13.11
CA SER A 70 -10.54 -2.80 13.69
C SER A 70 -9.39 -3.28 12.81
N PHE A 71 -8.42 -3.93 13.46
CA PHE A 71 -7.27 -4.44 12.73
C PHE A 71 -7.69 -5.47 11.68
N SER A 72 -8.58 -6.38 12.04
CA SER A 72 -8.95 -7.44 11.11
C SER A 72 -9.66 -6.90 9.88
N GLN A 73 -10.50 -5.88 10.05
CA GLN A 73 -11.14 -5.26 8.90
C GLN A 73 -10.14 -4.49 8.06
N LEU A 74 -9.25 -3.76 8.71
CA LEU A 74 -8.24 -2.98 8.02
C LEU A 74 -7.34 -3.90 7.19
N TYR A 75 -6.97 -5.03 7.78
CA TYR A 75 -6.16 -6.03 7.08
C TYR A 75 -6.88 -6.52 5.82
N ARG A 76 -8.15 -6.83 5.92
CA ARG A 76 -8.91 -7.30 4.76
C ARG A 76 -8.98 -6.27 3.66
N LEU A 77 -9.11 -5.00 4.02
CA LEU A 77 -9.19 -3.95 3.01
C LEU A 77 -7.84 -3.72 2.34
N ALA A 78 -6.76 -3.80 3.10
CA ALA A 78 -5.42 -3.71 2.53
C ALA A 78 -5.15 -4.90 1.60
N ASP A 79 -5.63 -6.08 1.99
CA ASP A 79 -5.49 -7.28 1.17
C ASP A 79 -6.25 -7.12 -0.15
N HIS A 80 -7.43 -6.53 -0.10
CA HIS A 80 -8.19 -6.26 -1.30
C HIS A 80 -7.44 -5.27 -2.21
N ALA A 81 -6.86 -4.25 -1.62
CA ALA A 81 -6.07 -3.29 -2.39
C ALA A 81 -4.85 -3.96 -3.03
N LEU A 82 -4.20 -4.86 -2.28
CA LEU A 82 -3.07 -5.60 -2.81
C LEU A 82 -3.49 -6.48 -3.99
N TYR A 83 -4.61 -7.16 -3.84
CA TYR A 83 -5.15 -7.97 -4.92
C TYR A 83 -5.39 -7.13 -6.17
N THR A 84 -5.92 -5.92 -5.99
CA THR A 84 -6.16 -5.01 -7.10
C THR A 84 -4.84 -4.61 -7.77
N ALA A 85 -3.80 -4.34 -6.97
CA ALA A 85 -2.50 -4.00 -7.52
C ALA A 85 -1.96 -5.14 -8.38
N LYS A 86 -2.13 -6.38 -7.92
CA LYS A 86 -1.67 -7.55 -8.67
C LYS A 86 -2.46 -7.73 -9.95
N ARG A 87 -3.76 -7.52 -9.90
CA ARG A 87 -4.60 -7.66 -11.09
C ARG A 87 -4.31 -6.58 -12.13
N ASN A 88 -3.89 -5.41 -11.68
CA ASN A 88 -3.63 -4.28 -12.57
C ASN A 88 -2.21 -4.28 -13.13
N GLY A 89 -1.48 -5.38 -12.96
CA GLY A 89 -0.16 -5.50 -13.59
C GLY A 89 1.00 -5.59 -12.63
N ARG A 90 0.72 -5.65 -11.33
CA ARG A 90 1.78 -5.74 -10.31
C ARG A 90 2.67 -4.52 -10.35
N GLY A 91 3.71 -4.51 -9.56
CA GLY A 91 4.70 -3.44 -9.54
C GLY A 91 4.11 -2.07 -9.29
N ARG A 92 3.16 -1.97 -8.36
CA ARG A 92 2.48 -0.71 -8.06
C ARG A 92 1.90 -0.75 -6.67
N PHE A 93 1.46 0.40 -6.18
CA PHE A 93 0.72 0.43 -4.92
C PHE A 93 -0.71 0.85 -5.20
N VAL A 94 -1.62 0.37 -4.36
CA VAL A 94 -3.04 0.72 -4.45
C VAL A 94 -3.51 1.06 -3.04
N ILE A 95 -4.23 2.17 -2.92
CA ILE A 95 -4.83 2.60 -1.67
C ILE A 95 -6.30 2.23 -1.73
N TYR A 96 -6.79 1.52 -0.70
CA TYR A 96 -8.17 1.06 -0.72
C TYR A 96 -9.16 2.21 -0.94
N HIS A 97 -8.91 3.35 -0.34
CA HIS A 97 -9.79 4.51 -0.49
C HIS A 97 -9.99 4.89 -1.95
N ASP A 98 -8.94 4.75 -2.76
CA ASP A 98 -9.03 5.09 -4.18
C ASP A 98 -9.93 4.11 -4.93
N ILE A 99 -9.88 2.83 -4.58
CA ILE A 99 -10.75 1.83 -5.19
C ILE A 99 -12.21 2.18 -4.90
N LYS A 100 -12.49 2.49 -3.64
CA LYS A 100 -13.82 2.82 -3.19
C LYS A 100 -14.36 4.03 -3.94
N ASN A 101 -13.51 5.04 -4.12
CA ASN A 101 -13.92 6.26 -4.83
C ASN A 101 -14.17 5.99 -6.31
N GLN A 102 -13.36 5.15 -6.92
CA GLN A 102 -13.57 4.80 -8.33
C GLN A 102 -14.88 4.08 -8.53
N GLN A 103 -15.19 3.13 -7.66
CA GLN A 103 -16.46 2.42 -7.75
C GLN A 103 -17.62 3.37 -7.58
N LYS A 104 -17.52 4.31 -6.66
CA LYS A 104 -18.55 5.28 -6.44
C LYS A 104 -18.77 6.15 -7.67
N THR A 105 -17.69 6.56 -8.31
CA THR A 105 -17.76 7.38 -9.50
C THR A 105 -18.42 6.62 -10.65
N VAL A 106 -18.05 5.37 -10.82
CA VAL A 106 -18.60 4.55 -11.91
C VAL A 106 -20.09 4.32 -11.71
N LEU A 107 -20.51 4.14 -10.47
CA LEU A 107 -21.92 3.84 -10.19
C LEU A 107 -22.81 5.08 -10.25
N SER A 108 -22.23 6.24 -10.12
CA SER A 108 -23.05 7.45 -10.22
C SER A 108 -23.09 7.96 -11.66
#